data_a37c73831292543d5bf3ed291ffaf1bc
#
_entry.id   a37c73831292543d5bf3ed291ffaf1bc
#
_cell.length_a   1.000
_cell.length_b   1.000
_cell.length_c   1.000
_cell.angle_alpha   90.00
_cell.angle_beta   90.00
_cell.angle_gamma   90.00
#
_symmetry.space_group_name_H-M   'P 1'
#
loop_
_entity.id
_entity.type
_entity.pdbx_description
1 polymer ?
#
loop_
_entity_poly.entity_id
_entity_poly.type
_entity_poly.pdbx_seq_one_letter_code
_entity_poly.pdbx_strand_id
1 'polypeptide(L)'
;MIAGVGLVAVAAFAPGLSPAPAASADRSDMSEAGGTYDVLVFSKTAGFRHGSIPDGIAAIEKLGAENGFTVTATEDAAVFNDTDLAAYEAVLWLSTTGDVLDAGQQAAFERYIQDGGGYVGVHAASDTEYDWPWYGGLVGAYFAGHPAQQTATVKVHAHNTAATAELPKRWTRWDEWYSFRDRPADSIRVLADLDETSYNPGRFAMGDPHPIAWCHRYDGGRAFYTGMGHTSESFTEPEFLSHVLGGIEMVAGVERFRCEADR
;
A
#
# COMPACT_ATOMS: atom_id res chain seq x y z
N MET A 1 43.04 -21.82 -72.22
CA MET A 1 43.18 -20.68 -71.27
C MET A 1 41.92 -19.91 -71.33
N ILE A 2 41.00 -20.15 -70.41
CA ILE A 2 39.70 -19.42 -70.28
C ILE A 2 39.63 -19.00 -68.84
N ALA A 3 39.65 -17.68 -68.63
CA ALA A 3 39.54 -17.03 -67.31
C ALA A 3 38.06 -16.96 -66.89
N GLY A 4 37.71 -17.54 -65.78
CA GLY A 4 36.41 -17.41 -65.18
C GLY A 4 36.33 -16.17 -64.29
N VAL A 5 35.35 -15.28 -64.53
CA VAL A 5 35.02 -14.11 -63.71
C VAL A 5 34.03 -14.55 -62.65
N GLY A 6 34.40 -14.52 -61.40
CA GLY A 6 33.48 -14.77 -60.30
C GLY A 6 32.69 -13.52 -59.94
N LEU A 7 31.37 -13.61 -59.93
CA LEU A 7 30.46 -12.58 -59.52
C LEU A 7 30.27 -12.65 -58.01
N VAL A 8 30.67 -11.61 -57.24
CA VAL A 8 30.43 -11.49 -55.82
C VAL A 8 29.09 -10.75 -55.63
N ALA A 9 28.10 -11.46 -55.10
CA ALA A 9 26.83 -10.83 -54.69
C ALA A 9 26.99 -10.18 -53.31
N VAL A 10 26.84 -8.85 -53.25
CA VAL A 10 26.79 -8.10 -52.00
C VAL A 10 25.32 -8.11 -51.51
N ALA A 11 25.06 -8.79 -50.41
CA ALA A 11 23.77 -8.72 -49.73
C ALA A 11 23.70 -7.43 -48.92
N ALA A 12 22.74 -6.56 -49.27
CA ALA A 12 22.42 -5.36 -48.50
C ALA A 12 21.58 -5.74 -47.29
N PHE A 13 22.13 -5.54 -46.09
CA PHE A 13 21.35 -5.58 -44.84
C PHE A 13 20.52 -4.31 -44.72
N ALA A 14 19.19 -4.45 -44.69
CA ALA A 14 18.29 -3.38 -44.28
C ALA A 14 18.35 -3.21 -42.77
N PRO A 15 18.41 -1.97 -42.22
CA PRO A 15 18.37 -1.76 -40.80
C PRO A 15 16.95 -2.08 -40.27
N GLY A 16 16.87 -3.05 -39.35
CA GLY A 16 15.66 -3.38 -38.64
C GLY A 16 15.17 -2.19 -37.81
N LEU A 17 13.94 -1.79 -38.01
CA LEU A 17 13.24 -0.86 -37.14
C LEU A 17 13.01 -1.56 -35.79
N SER A 18 13.69 -1.09 -34.74
CA SER A 18 13.34 -1.42 -33.36
C SER A 18 11.95 -0.89 -33.05
N PRO A 19 11.06 -1.65 -32.42
CA PRO A 19 9.80 -1.11 -31.93
C PRO A 19 10.10 -0.03 -30.87
N ALA A 20 9.46 1.13 -31.00
CA ALA A 20 9.51 2.17 -29.98
C ALA A 20 8.91 1.60 -28.67
N PRO A 21 9.45 1.97 -27.49
CA PRO A 21 8.83 1.62 -26.24
C PRO A 21 7.40 2.20 -26.22
N ALA A 22 6.43 1.39 -25.83
CA ALA A 22 5.07 1.85 -25.58
C ALA A 22 5.15 2.95 -24.50
N ALA A 23 4.63 4.12 -24.83
CA ALA A 23 4.53 5.20 -23.86
C ALA A 23 3.65 4.70 -22.70
N SER A 24 4.22 4.60 -21.50
CA SER A 24 3.46 4.44 -20.27
C SER A 24 2.52 5.64 -20.18
N ALA A 25 1.20 5.39 -20.23
CA ALA A 25 0.21 6.42 -19.97
C ALA A 25 0.48 6.94 -18.55
N ASP A 26 0.71 8.24 -18.44
CA ASP A 26 0.91 8.90 -17.16
C ASP A 26 -0.41 8.79 -16.36
N ARG A 27 -0.42 7.97 -15.30
CA ARG A 27 -1.56 7.78 -14.40
C ARG A 27 -1.86 9.01 -13.53
N SER A 28 -1.17 10.11 -13.75
CA SER A 28 -1.24 11.33 -12.93
C SER A 28 -2.48 12.22 -13.19
N ASP A 29 -3.38 11.86 -14.11
CA ASP A 29 -4.43 12.78 -14.61
C ASP A 29 -5.88 12.29 -14.40
N MET A 30 -6.14 11.40 -13.42
CA MET A 30 -7.50 10.90 -13.14
C MET A 30 -8.38 11.87 -12.34
N SER A 31 -7.83 12.98 -11.82
CA SER A 31 -8.53 13.93 -10.94
C SER A 31 -9.58 14.81 -11.64
N GLU A 32 -9.62 14.87 -12.99
CA GLU A 32 -10.57 15.74 -13.71
C GLU A 32 -11.74 15.00 -14.40
N ALA A 33 -11.78 13.66 -14.39
CA ALA A 33 -12.69 12.90 -15.25
C ALA A 33 -13.82 12.15 -14.53
N GLY A 34 -14.06 12.28 -13.25
CA GLY A 34 -15.18 11.56 -12.57
C GLY A 34 -15.25 10.05 -12.90
N GLY A 35 -14.13 9.45 -13.28
CA GLY A 35 -13.98 8.05 -13.64
C GLY A 35 -13.98 7.15 -12.40
N THR A 36 -14.58 5.98 -12.51
CA THR A 36 -14.42 4.91 -11.53
C THR A 36 -13.00 4.36 -11.61
N TYR A 37 -12.44 3.96 -10.49
CA TYR A 37 -11.14 3.27 -10.40
C TYR A 37 -11.31 1.94 -9.66
N ASP A 38 -10.33 1.04 -9.80
CA ASP A 38 -10.41 -0.30 -9.29
C ASP A 38 -9.40 -0.54 -8.15
N VAL A 39 -9.86 -1.19 -7.08
CA VAL A 39 -9.07 -1.51 -5.88
C VAL A 39 -9.09 -3.02 -5.64
N LEU A 40 -7.90 -3.62 -5.61
CA LEU A 40 -7.74 -5.00 -5.15
C LEU A 40 -7.60 -5.03 -3.63
N VAL A 41 -8.45 -5.78 -2.94
CA VAL A 41 -8.32 -6.06 -1.50
C VAL A 41 -7.77 -7.48 -1.33
N PHE A 42 -6.52 -7.58 -0.92
CA PHE A 42 -5.83 -8.83 -0.68
C PHE A 42 -5.76 -9.14 0.82
N SER A 43 -6.27 -10.31 1.24
CA SER A 43 -6.39 -10.67 2.66
C SER A 43 -5.90 -12.09 2.99
N LYS A 44 -4.98 -12.64 2.17
CA LYS A 44 -4.38 -13.94 2.42
C LYS A 44 -3.54 -13.92 3.69
N THR A 45 -3.65 -14.98 4.49
CA THR A 45 -2.87 -15.15 5.71
C THR A 45 -2.14 -16.49 5.69
N ALA A 46 -0.85 -16.48 5.97
CA ALA A 46 -0.04 -17.68 6.22
C ALA A 46 0.31 -17.81 7.72
N GLY A 47 0.06 -16.77 8.52
CA GLY A 47 0.17 -16.71 9.96
C GLY A 47 -1.20 -16.56 10.64
N PHE A 48 -1.29 -15.62 11.61
CA PHE A 48 -2.53 -15.37 12.34
C PHE A 48 -3.59 -14.76 11.40
N ARG A 49 -4.83 -15.29 11.45
CA ARG A 49 -5.96 -14.73 10.70
C ARG A 49 -6.84 -13.88 11.60
N HIS A 50 -6.94 -12.60 11.29
CA HIS A 50 -7.77 -11.65 12.03
C HIS A 50 -9.26 -11.88 11.76
N GLY A 51 -10.07 -11.90 12.83
CA GLY A 51 -11.52 -12.05 12.72
C GLY A 51 -12.23 -10.88 12.04
N SER A 52 -11.60 -9.71 12.03
CA SER A 52 -12.11 -8.48 11.43
C SER A 52 -11.97 -8.40 9.90
N ILE A 53 -11.26 -9.34 9.25
CA ILE A 53 -11.08 -9.33 7.79
C ILE A 53 -12.42 -9.27 7.02
N PRO A 54 -13.45 -10.07 7.34
CA PRO A 54 -14.74 -9.98 6.64
C PRO A 54 -15.42 -8.62 6.79
N ASP A 55 -15.36 -8.02 7.99
CA ASP A 55 -15.94 -6.70 8.26
C ASP A 55 -15.16 -5.60 7.51
N GLY A 56 -13.84 -5.74 7.44
CA GLY A 56 -12.98 -4.85 6.66
C GLY A 56 -13.27 -4.90 5.17
N ILE A 57 -13.44 -6.10 4.59
CA ILE A 57 -13.82 -6.26 3.19
C ILE A 57 -15.17 -5.58 2.94
N ALA A 58 -16.20 -5.89 3.73
CA ALA A 58 -17.53 -5.31 3.58
C ALA A 58 -17.52 -3.77 3.72
N ALA A 59 -16.72 -3.24 4.64
CA ALA A 59 -16.57 -1.80 4.80
C ALA A 59 -15.91 -1.13 3.58
N ILE A 60 -14.85 -1.73 3.03
CA ILE A 60 -14.17 -1.19 1.84
C ILE A 60 -15.05 -1.30 0.60
N GLU A 61 -15.80 -2.38 0.42
CA GLU A 61 -16.81 -2.51 -0.64
C GLU A 61 -17.87 -1.40 -0.55
N LYS A 62 -18.35 -1.12 0.66
CA LYS A 62 -19.29 -0.01 0.90
C LYS A 62 -18.66 1.34 0.57
N LEU A 63 -17.42 1.60 1.02
CA LEU A 63 -16.70 2.82 0.66
C LEU A 63 -16.56 2.96 -0.87
N GLY A 64 -16.28 1.87 -1.59
CA GLY A 64 -16.22 1.86 -3.04
C GLY A 64 -17.53 2.28 -3.69
N ALA A 65 -18.65 1.69 -3.24
CA ALA A 65 -19.98 2.00 -3.76
C ALA A 65 -20.39 3.47 -3.48
N GLU A 66 -19.93 4.06 -2.38
CA GLU A 66 -20.26 5.43 -1.97
C GLU A 66 -19.31 6.48 -2.59
N ASN A 67 -18.09 6.09 -3.00
CA ASN A 67 -17.03 7.02 -3.45
C ASN A 67 -16.51 6.72 -4.87
N GLY A 68 -17.18 5.88 -5.64
CA GLY A 68 -16.93 5.72 -7.07
C GLY A 68 -15.74 4.85 -7.41
N PHE A 69 -15.44 3.81 -6.63
CA PHE A 69 -14.48 2.78 -7.00
C PHE A 69 -15.05 1.36 -6.88
N THR A 70 -14.51 0.44 -7.69
CA THR A 70 -14.87 -0.97 -7.65
C THR A 70 -13.89 -1.73 -6.75
N VAL A 71 -14.38 -2.70 -5.99
CA VAL A 71 -13.56 -3.54 -5.12
C VAL A 71 -13.57 -4.98 -5.60
N THR A 72 -12.38 -5.56 -5.75
CA THR A 72 -12.18 -6.99 -5.91
C THR A 72 -11.47 -7.53 -4.68
N ALA A 73 -12.16 -8.33 -3.87
CA ALA A 73 -11.56 -8.96 -2.69
C ALA A 73 -11.11 -10.39 -2.99
N THR A 74 -9.89 -10.76 -2.59
CA THR A 74 -9.36 -12.10 -2.81
C THR A 74 -8.31 -12.51 -1.77
N GLU A 75 -8.17 -13.82 -1.57
CA GLU A 75 -7.03 -14.44 -0.87
C GLU A 75 -6.15 -15.24 -1.86
N ASP A 76 -6.54 -15.28 -3.15
CA ASP A 76 -5.77 -15.98 -4.17
C ASP A 76 -4.58 -15.14 -4.63
N ALA A 77 -3.37 -15.58 -4.26
CA ALA A 77 -2.14 -14.91 -4.67
C ALA A 77 -1.84 -15.01 -6.18
N ALA A 78 -2.56 -15.85 -6.93
CA ALA A 78 -2.40 -15.94 -8.39
C ALA A 78 -2.74 -14.63 -9.12
N VAL A 79 -3.51 -13.71 -8.49
CA VAL A 79 -3.78 -12.37 -9.00
C VAL A 79 -2.52 -11.49 -9.09
N PHE A 80 -1.46 -11.83 -8.35
CA PHE A 80 -0.19 -11.12 -8.41
C PHE A 80 0.60 -11.53 -9.66
N ASN A 81 0.16 -11.05 -10.80
CA ASN A 81 0.81 -11.13 -12.10
C ASN A 81 0.62 -9.81 -12.86
N ASP A 82 1.45 -9.56 -13.87
CA ASP A 82 1.48 -8.27 -14.57
C ASP A 82 0.15 -7.91 -15.24
N THR A 83 -0.60 -8.91 -15.70
CA THR A 83 -1.87 -8.69 -16.42
C THR A 83 -2.98 -8.29 -15.47
N ASP A 84 -3.14 -9.02 -14.37
CA ASP A 84 -4.24 -8.78 -13.44
C ASP A 84 -3.97 -7.52 -12.59
N LEU A 85 -2.72 -7.32 -12.11
CA LEU A 85 -2.37 -6.13 -11.32
C LEU A 85 -2.52 -4.83 -12.11
N ALA A 86 -2.31 -4.84 -13.43
CA ALA A 86 -2.47 -3.66 -14.28
C ALA A 86 -3.91 -3.10 -14.30
N ALA A 87 -4.91 -3.88 -13.87
CA ALA A 87 -6.31 -3.46 -13.81
C ALA A 87 -6.64 -2.61 -12.56
N TYR A 88 -5.72 -2.50 -11.58
CA TYR A 88 -6.01 -1.83 -10.31
C TYR A 88 -5.15 -0.59 -10.11
N GLU A 89 -5.75 0.51 -9.67
CA GLU A 89 -5.06 1.74 -9.26
C GLU A 89 -4.43 1.61 -7.88
N ALA A 90 -5.03 0.76 -7.02
CA ALA A 90 -4.49 0.48 -5.69
C ALA A 90 -4.65 -1.00 -5.30
N VAL A 91 -3.65 -1.53 -4.60
CA VAL A 91 -3.69 -2.86 -3.96
C VAL A 91 -3.65 -2.66 -2.44
N LEU A 92 -4.74 -3.06 -1.78
CA LEU A 92 -4.89 -2.95 -0.34
C LEU A 92 -4.63 -4.32 0.32
N TRP A 93 -3.61 -4.37 1.16
CA TRP A 93 -3.27 -5.54 1.97
C TRP A 93 -3.99 -5.44 3.31
N LEU A 94 -5.10 -6.17 3.44
CA LEU A 94 -5.96 -6.13 4.62
C LEU A 94 -5.59 -7.24 5.60
N SER A 95 -4.91 -6.88 6.68
CA SER A 95 -4.53 -7.79 7.76
C SER A 95 -3.90 -9.10 7.27
N THR A 96 -3.08 -9.03 6.22
CA THR A 96 -2.27 -10.15 5.73
C THR A 96 -1.23 -10.53 6.78
N THR A 97 -0.79 -11.79 6.82
CA THR A 97 0.23 -12.25 7.78
C THR A 97 1.10 -13.35 7.19
N GLY A 98 2.39 -13.33 7.53
CA GLY A 98 3.33 -14.36 7.12
C GLY A 98 3.73 -14.26 5.65
N ASP A 99 4.24 -15.35 5.10
CA ASP A 99 4.76 -15.42 3.73
C ASP A 99 3.60 -15.80 2.78
N VAL A 100 3.11 -14.84 2.01
CA VAL A 100 1.85 -14.96 1.24
C VAL A 100 2.06 -14.97 -0.26
N LEU A 101 3.21 -14.51 -0.77
CA LEU A 101 3.57 -14.48 -2.19
C LEU A 101 4.80 -15.34 -2.47
N ASP A 102 4.82 -16.01 -3.61
CA ASP A 102 6.03 -16.60 -4.15
C ASP A 102 6.92 -15.57 -4.89
N ALA A 103 8.14 -15.94 -5.22
CA ALA A 103 9.11 -15.06 -5.86
C ALA A 103 8.62 -14.47 -7.21
N GLY A 104 7.79 -15.19 -7.97
CA GLY A 104 7.21 -14.70 -9.21
C GLY A 104 6.15 -13.64 -8.97
N GLN A 105 5.32 -13.84 -7.96
CA GLN A 105 4.28 -12.93 -7.50
C GLN A 105 4.90 -11.67 -6.87
N GLN A 106 5.95 -11.82 -6.06
CA GLN A 106 6.73 -10.71 -5.51
C GLN A 106 7.28 -9.83 -6.63
N ALA A 107 7.94 -10.43 -7.63
CA ALA A 107 8.51 -9.69 -8.75
C ALA A 107 7.44 -8.97 -9.60
N ALA A 108 6.24 -9.54 -9.75
CA ALA A 108 5.13 -8.87 -10.43
C ALA A 108 4.62 -7.68 -9.63
N PHE A 109 4.53 -7.80 -8.30
CA PHE A 109 4.12 -6.70 -7.44
C PHE A 109 5.16 -5.57 -7.38
N GLU A 110 6.46 -5.88 -7.41
CA GLU A 110 7.52 -4.88 -7.57
C GLU A 110 7.31 -4.05 -8.85
N ARG A 111 7.11 -4.71 -9.99
CA ARG A 111 6.85 -4.01 -11.26
C ARG A 111 5.60 -3.15 -11.22
N TYR A 112 4.51 -3.65 -10.61
CA TYR A 112 3.28 -2.87 -10.43
C TYR A 112 3.55 -1.56 -9.67
N ILE A 113 4.31 -1.60 -8.58
CA ILE A 113 4.69 -0.41 -7.80
C ILE A 113 5.63 0.49 -8.61
N GLN A 114 6.63 -0.08 -9.31
CA GLN A 114 7.57 0.66 -10.16
C GLN A 114 6.86 1.41 -11.29
N ASP A 115 5.77 0.86 -11.81
CA ASP A 115 4.90 1.48 -12.82
C ASP A 115 3.93 2.53 -12.23
N GLY A 116 4.11 2.90 -10.95
CA GLY A 116 3.32 3.96 -10.29
C GLY A 116 2.09 3.45 -9.55
N GLY A 117 1.95 2.16 -9.33
CA GLY A 117 0.84 1.55 -8.59
C GLY A 117 0.74 2.03 -7.14
N GLY A 118 -0.45 1.94 -6.56
CA GLY A 118 -0.76 2.32 -5.19
C GLY A 118 -0.74 1.14 -4.22
N TYR A 119 -0.13 1.31 -3.04
CA TYR A 119 -0.15 0.36 -1.94
C TYR A 119 -0.85 0.93 -0.71
N VAL A 120 -1.79 0.18 -0.15
CA VAL A 120 -2.39 0.43 1.16
C VAL A 120 -2.13 -0.77 2.06
N GLY A 121 -1.48 -0.55 3.20
CA GLY A 121 -1.33 -1.57 4.23
C GLY A 121 -2.23 -1.26 5.43
N VAL A 122 -3.03 -2.24 5.86
CA VAL A 122 -3.88 -2.12 7.05
C VAL A 122 -3.48 -3.16 8.07
N HIS A 123 -3.20 -2.71 9.28
CA HIS A 123 -2.91 -3.50 10.46
C HIS A 123 -1.79 -4.52 10.23
N ALA A 124 -2.11 -5.82 10.16
CA ALA A 124 -1.14 -6.89 10.03
C ALA A 124 -0.43 -6.96 8.66
N ALA A 125 -0.70 -6.02 7.73
CA ALA A 125 0.12 -5.89 6.54
C ALA A 125 1.61 -5.69 6.87
N SER A 126 1.96 -5.16 8.05
CA SER A 126 3.36 -5.08 8.53
C SER A 126 3.89 -6.38 9.17
N ASP A 127 3.02 -7.38 9.42
CA ASP A 127 3.35 -8.73 9.91
C ASP A 127 3.45 -9.74 8.76
N THR A 128 3.92 -9.29 7.60
CA THR A 128 3.88 -10.03 6.34
C THR A 128 5.24 -9.92 5.64
N GLU A 129 5.66 -10.98 4.90
CA GLU A 129 6.79 -10.97 3.98
C GLU A 129 8.13 -10.54 4.64
N TYR A 130 8.44 -11.06 5.80
CA TYR A 130 9.63 -10.68 6.57
C TYR A 130 10.96 -10.96 5.88
N ASP A 131 10.99 -11.92 4.97
CA ASP A 131 12.18 -12.32 4.23
C ASP A 131 12.31 -11.60 2.87
N TRP A 132 11.43 -10.61 2.62
CA TRP A 132 11.43 -9.77 1.42
C TRP A 132 11.73 -8.29 1.78
N PRO A 133 13.02 -7.90 1.83
CA PRO A 133 13.42 -6.55 2.27
C PRO A 133 12.81 -5.41 1.46
N TRP A 134 12.52 -5.64 0.17
CA TRP A 134 11.84 -4.67 -0.69
C TRP A 134 10.45 -4.34 -0.13
N TYR A 135 9.69 -5.37 0.28
CA TYR A 135 8.38 -5.16 0.92
C TYR A 135 8.51 -4.40 2.25
N GLY A 136 9.56 -4.70 3.03
CA GLY A 136 9.86 -3.93 4.24
C GLY A 136 10.03 -2.44 3.98
N GLY A 137 10.66 -2.08 2.85
CA GLY A 137 10.76 -0.70 2.40
C GLY A 137 9.42 -0.12 1.95
N LEU A 138 8.57 -0.90 1.29
CA LEU A 138 7.24 -0.49 0.82
C LEU A 138 6.28 -0.25 1.99
N VAL A 139 6.18 -1.20 2.94
CA VAL A 139 5.31 -1.06 4.13
C VAL A 139 5.85 -0.04 5.13
N GLY A 140 7.16 0.22 5.10
CA GLY A 140 7.86 1.24 5.89
C GLY A 140 8.38 0.78 7.24
N ALA A 141 7.77 -0.21 7.88
CA ALA A 141 8.27 -0.84 9.10
C ALA A 141 7.62 -2.22 9.31
N TYR A 142 8.39 -3.17 9.83
CA TYR A 142 7.86 -4.49 10.19
C TYR A 142 7.35 -4.54 11.63
N PHE A 143 6.28 -5.25 11.83
CA PHE A 143 5.70 -5.55 13.14
C PHE A 143 6.70 -6.26 14.07
N ALA A 144 6.69 -5.88 15.34
CA ALA A 144 7.50 -6.49 16.41
C ALA A 144 6.65 -7.13 17.52
N GLY A 145 5.47 -6.58 17.78
CA GLY A 145 4.59 -7.06 18.83
C GLY A 145 3.59 -6.00 19.26
N HIS A 146 2.73 -6.36 20.21
CA HIS A 146 1.68 -5.49 20.75
C HIS A 146 1.39 -5.84 22.21
N PRO A 147 0.92 -4.89 23.05
CA PRO A 147 0.29 -5.18 24.34
C PRO A 147 -1.12 -5.74 24.13
N ALA A 148 -1.83 -6.06 25.23
CA ALA A 148 -3.26 -6.35 25.13
C ALA A 148 -4.03 -5.17 24.53
N GLN A 149 -5.11 -5.46 23.81
CA GLN A 149 -6.04 -4.46 23.27
C GLN A 149 -6.50 -3.51 24.39
N GLN A 150 -6.49 -2.22 24.11
CA GLN A 150 -6.85 -1.19 25.08
C GLN A 150 -7.16 0.14 24.39
N THR A 151 -7.78 1.06 25.13
CA THR A 151 -7.98 2.42 24.67
C THR A 151 -6.64 3.18 24.70
N ALA A 152 -6.32 3.86 23.61
CA ALA A 152 -5.22 4.80 23.53
C ALA A 152 -5.61 6.08 22.77
N THR A 153 -4.77 7.11 22.87
CA THR A 153 -4.91 8.34 22.11
C THR A 153 -3.92 8.35 20.96
N VAL A 154 -4.43 8.52 19.76
CA VAL A 154 -3.65 8.78 18.55
C VAL A 154 -3.49 10.30 18.40
N LYS A 155 -2.25 10.77 18.25
CA LYS A 155 -1.90 12.16 17.93
C LYS A 155 -1.79 12.30 16.41
N VAL A 156 -2.70 13.04 15.77
CA VAL A 156 -2.69 13.31 14.33
C VAL A 156 -1.88 14.56 14.05
N HIS A 157 -0.82 14.44 13.22
CA HIS A 157 0.15 15.53 13.03
C HIS A 157 -0.32 16.58 12.04
N ALA A 158 -0.90 16.17 10.91
CA ALA A 158 -1.27 17.08 9.86
C ALA A 158 -2.64 16.73 9.27
N HIS A 159 -3.46 17.77 9.01
CA HIS A 159 -4.80 17.64 8.41
C HIS A 159 -4.81 18.10 6.95
N ASN A 160 -3.71 17.90 6.24
CA ASN A 160 -3.53 18.34 4.84
C ASN A 160 -3.40 17.17 3.85
N THR A 161 -3.68 15.95 4.30
CA THR A 161 -3.82 14.75 3.45
C THR A 161 -5.26 14.26 3.51
N ALA A 162 -5.76 13.59 2.47
CA ALA A 162 -7.10 13.01 2.50
C ALA A 162 -7.26 12.02 3.68
N ALA A 163 -6.23 11.24 3.98
CA ALA A 163 -6.26 10.28 5.09
C ALA A 163 -6.36 10.90 6.49
N THR A 164 -6.14 12.22 6.65
CA THR A 164 -6.12 12.87 7.98
C THR A 164 -7.00 14.09 8.08
N ALA A 165 -7.59 14.56 6.98
CA ALA A 165 -8.36 15.81 6.93
C ALA A 165 -9.53 15.83 7.92
N GLU A 166 -10.26 14.72 8.03
CA GLU A 166 -11.45 14.58 8.86
C GLU A 166 -11.16 14.05 10.28
N LEU A 167 -9.90 13.73 10.60
CA LEU A 167 -9.55 13.18 11.90
C LEU A 167 -9.44 14.28 12.97
N PRO A 168 -9.81 14.03 14.24
CA PRO A 168 -9.50 14.92 15.33
C PRO A 168 -8.00 14.95 15.63
N LYS A 169 -7.46 16.08 16.09
CA LYS A 169 -6.03 16.20 16.48
C LYS A 169 -5.60 15.19 17.53
N ARG A 170 -6.50 14.79 18.38
CA ARG A 170 -6.33 13.73 19.39
C ARG A 170 -7.53 12.79 19.28
N TRP A 171 -7.27 11.60 18.80
CA TRP A 171 -8.27 10.59 18.49
C TRP A 171 -8.14 9.43 19.49
N THR A 172 -9.09 9.34 20.41
CA THR A 172 -9.10 8.29 21.44
C THR A 172 -10.01 7.16 21.00
N ARG A 173 -9.45 5.96 20.88
CA ARG A 173 -10.16 4.78 20.40
C ARG A 173 -9.63 3.49 21.02
N TRP A 174 -10.38 2.41 20.92
CA TRP A 174 -10.00 1.06 21.32
C TRP A 174 -9.44 0.33 20.10
N ASP A 175 -8.23 -0.26 20.23
CA ASP A 175 -7.65 -1.12 19.21
C ASP A 175 -6.54 -1.99 19.80
N GLU A 176 -5.85 -2.76 18.94
CA GLU A 176 -4.59 -3.41 19.22
C GLU A 176 -3.44 -2.52 18.71
N TRP A 177 -2.56 -2.12 19.61
CA TRP A 177 -1.54 -1.11 19.31
C TRP A 177 -0.23 -1.77 18.92
N TYR A 178 0.11 -1.72 17.65
CA TYR A 178 1.32 -2.30 17.10
C TYR A 178 2.55 -1.48 17.46
N SER A 179 3.61 -2.20 17.83
CA SER A 179 4.98 -1.70 17.87
C SER A 179 5.79 -2.36 16.77
N PHE A 180 6.77 -1.65 16.27
CA PHE A 180 7.54 -2.05 15.09
C PHE A 180 8.98 -2.38 15.46
N ARG A 181 9.67 -3.20 14.62
CA ARG A 181 11.09 -3.56 14.82
C ARG A 181 11.98 -2.32 14.83
N ASP A 182 11.71 -1.42 13.90
CA ASP A 182 12.34 -0.11 13.78
C ASP A 182 11.25 0.93 13.50
N ARG A 183 11.55 2.21 13.78
CA ARG A 183 10.68 3.30 13.32
C ARG A 183 10.78 3.43 11.80
N PRO A 184 9.72 3.90 11.11
CA PRO A 184 9.83 4.29 9.72
C PRO A 184 11.01 5.25 9.50
N ALA A 185 11.67 5.14 8.34
CA ALA A 185 12.81 5.99 8.00
C ALA A 185 12.41 7.48 7.98
N ASP A 186 13.37 8.38 8.23
CA ASP A 186 13.14 9.85 8.25
C ASP A 186 12.58 10.41 6.91
N SER A 187 12.73 9.67 5.81
CA SER A 187 12.14 10.01 4.51
C SER A 187 10.65 9.69 4.40
N ILE A 188 10.09 8.95 5.34
CA ILE A 188 8.68 8.57 5.41
C ILE A 188 7.92 9.61 6.21
N ARG A 189 6.81 10.10 5.66
CA ARG A 189 5.95 11.04 6.36
C ARG A 189 5.05 10.32 7.35
N VAL A 190 5.31 10.54 8.64
CA VAL A 190 4.42 10.08 9.72
C VAL A 190 3.18 10.97 9.76
N LEU A 191 2.01 10.35 9.73
CA LEU A 191 0.70 11.00 9.76
C LEU A 191 0.12 11.05 11.18
N ALA A 192 0.38 10.00 11.96
CA ALA A 192 -0.11 9.88 13.33
C ALA A 192 0.83 9.04 14.19
N ASP A 193 0.93 9.45 15.47
CA ASP A 193 1.65 8.74 16.53
C ASP A 193 0.70 8.29 17.64
N LEU A 194 1.06 7.21 18.32
CA LEU A 194 0.45 6.84 19.59
C LEU A 194 0.99 7.70 20.73
N ASP A 195 0.12 8.17 21.61
CA ASP A 195 0.49 8.79 22.87
C ASP A 195 0.69 7.67 23.92
N GLU A 196 1.93 7.20 24.08
CA GLU A 196 2.24 6.11 25.03
C GLU A 196 1.90 6.45 26.48
N THR A 197 1.69 7.73 26.82
CA THR A 197 1.22 8.13 28.15
C THR A 197 -0.27 7.85 28.39
N SER A 198 -1.02 7.56 27.33
CA SER A 198 -2.47 7.30 27.37
C SER A 198 -2.85 5.84 27.52
N TYR A 199 -1.89 4.92 27.44
CA TYR A 199 -2.13 3.48 27.55
C TYR A 199 -0.92 2.75 28.15
N ASN A 200 -1.00 1.44 28.36
CA ASN A 200 0.11 0.65 28.87
C ASN A 200 0.80 -0.16 27.75
N PRO A 201 1.89 0.33 27.17
CA PRO A 201 2.62 -0.38 26.12
C PRO A 201 3.41 -1.59 26.64
N GLY A 202 3.68 -1.64 27.95
CA GLY A 202 4.48 -2.70 28.56
C GLY A 202 5.88 -2.81 27.94
N ARG A 203 6.26 -4.05 27.61
CA ARG A 203 7.58 -4.34 26.95
C ARG A 203 7.66 -3.90 25.50
N PHE A 204 6.54 -3.47 24.92
CA PHE A 204 6.43 -3.04 23.53
C PHE A 204 6.50 -1.52 23.38
N ALA A 205 6.88 -0.79 24.45
CA ALA A 205 7.07 0.64 24.35
C ALA A 205 8.14 1.00 23.31
N MET A 206 7.79 1.89 22.39
CA MET A 206 8.73 2.49 21.41
C MET A 206 9.24 3.86 21.87
N GLY A 207 8.58 4.46 22.86
CA GLY A 207 8.82 5.83 23.31
C GLY A 207 8.17 6.88 22.41
N ASP A 208 8.61 8.14 22.57
CA ASP A 208 8.09 9.25 21.78
C ASP A 208 9.13 9.69 20.74
N PRO A 209 8.79 9.69 19.42
CA PRO A 209 7.51 9.32 18.81
C PRO A 209 7.27 7.81 18.72
N HIS A 210 5.98 7.41 18.68
CA HIS A 210 5.52 6.06 18.35
C HIS A 210 4.63 6.09 17.12
N PRO A 211 5.19 6.05 15.90
CA PRO A 211 4.43 6.09 14.66
C PRO A 211 3.42 4.95 14.55
N ILE A 212 2.18 5.27 14.11
CA ILE A 212 1.13 4.27 13.92
C ILE A 212 0.49 4.37 12.53
N ALA A 213 0.63 5.50 11.83
CA ALA A 213 0.20 5.66 10.44
C ALA A 213 1.18 6.57 9.70
N TRP A 214 1.47 6.22 8.44
CA TRP A 214 2.41 6.96 7.59
C TRP A 214 2.15 6.77 6.11
N CYS A 215 2.80 7.61 5.30
CA CYS A 215 2.79 7.47 3.85
C CYS A 215 4.11 7.95 3.23
N HIS A 216 4.44 7.43 2.05
CA HIS A 216 5.66 7.82 1.31
C HIS A 216 5.59 7.38 -0.15
N ARG A 217 6.49 7.92 -0.97
CA ARG A 217 6.79 7.36 -2.28
C ARG A 217 7.82 6.25 -2.13
N TYR A 218 7.59 5.15 -2.82
CA TYR A 218 8.51 4.02 -2.81
C TYR A 218 8.63 3.42 -4.21
N ASP A 219 9.85 3.31 -4.70
CA ASP A 219 10.23 2.63 -5.95
C ASP A 219 9.35 2.96 -7.17
N GLY A 220 8.92 4.22 -7.30
CA GLY A 220 8.02 4.71 -8.37
C GLY A 220 6.56 4.86 -7.95
N GLY A 221 6.09 4.09 -6.98
CA GLY A 221 4.70 4.07 -6.51
C GLY A 221 4.41 4.97 -5.31
N ARG A 222 3.23 4.77 -4.75
CA ARG A 222 2.68 5.48 -3.60
C ARG A 222 2.27 4.48 -2.54
N ALA A 223 2.70 4.69 -1.30
CA ALA A 223 2.42 3.81 -0.18
C ALA A 223 1.75 4.57 0.97
N PHE A 224 0.72 3.97 1.54
CA PHE A 224 0.07 4.37 2.78
C PHE A 224 -0.04 3.16 3.70
N TYR A 225 0.23 3.35 4.98
CA TYR A 225 0.08 2.32 6.00
C TYR A 225 -0.59 2.86 7.26
N THR A 226 -1.45 2.04 7.86
CA THR A 226 -2.00 2.25 9.19
C THR A 226 -1.91 0.97 10.03
N GLY A 227 -1.31 1.05 11.22
CA GLY A 227 -1.24 -0.06 12.18
C GLY A 227 -2.54 -0.29 12.95
N MET A 228 -3.56 0.53 12.72
CA MET A 228 -4.91 0.41 13.29
C MET A 228 -5.76 -0.58 12.48
N GLY A 229 -6.89 -1.06 13.04
CA GLY A 229 -7.84 -1.90 12.31
C GLY A 229 -7.87 -3.37 12.72
N HIS A 230 -7.41 -3.69 13.94
CA HIS A 230 -7.49 -5.06 14.48
C HIS A 230 -8.93 -5.52 14.69
N THR A 231 -9.80 -4.64 15.18
CA THR A 231 -11.14 -5.01 15.65
C THR A 231 -12.20 -4.80 14.57
N SER A 232 -13.29 -5.58 14.63
CA SER A 232 -14.47 -5.40 13.77
C SER A 232 -15.09 -4.00 13.96
N GLU A 233 -15.05 -3.46 15.18
CA GLU A 233 -15.57 -2.13 15.50
C GLU A 233 -14.84 -1.03 14.74
N SER A 234 -13.53 -1.19 14.45
CA SER A 234 -12.77 -0.25 13.63
C SER A 234 -13.44 0.01 12.28
N PHE A 235 -14.00 -1.03 11.67
CA PHE A 235 -14.66 -0.96 10.36
C PHE A 235 -16.09 -0.43 10.40
N THR A 236 -16.53 0.07 11.56
CA THR A 236 -17.79 0.81 11.74
C THR A 236 -17.57 2.24 12.27
N GLU A 237 -16.33 2.59 12.61
CA GLU A 237 -15.94 3.90 13.13
C GLU A 237 -15.73 4.89 11.98
N PRO A 238 -16.51 6.00 11.93
CA PRO A 238 -16.45 6.93 10.78
C PRO A 238 -15.07 7.53 10.55
N GLU A 239 -14.33 7.86 11.61
CA GLU A 239 -12.99 8.43 11.53
C GLU A 239 -11.99 7.42 10.94
N PHE A 240 -12.08 6.13 11.32
CA PHE A 240 -11.22 5.10 10.76
C PHE A 240 -11.55 4.81 9.29
N LEU A 241 -12.84 4.78 8.95
CA LEU A 241 -13.28 4.62 7.55
C LEU A 241 -12.82 5.79 6.67
N SER A 242 -12.92 7.03 7.16
CA SER A 242 -12.40 8.22 6.48
C SER A 242 -10.87 8.15 6.30
N HIS A 243 -10.15 7.67 7.32
CA HIS A 243 -8.69 7.49 7.28
C HIS A 243 -8.27 6.49 6.20
N VAL A 244 -8.94 5.33 6.13
CA VAL A 244 -8.66 4.29 5.14
C VAL A 244 -9.06 4.75 3.73
N LEU A 245 -10.24 5.38 3.58
CA LEU A 245 -10.70 5.94 2.29
C LEU A 245 -9.68 6.94 1.75
N GLY A 246 -9.30 7.93 2.55
CA GLY A 246 -8.32 8.92 2.11
C GLY A 246 -6.95 8.31 1.80
N GLY A 247 -6.55 7.23 2.50
CA GLY A 247 -5.36 6.43 2.16
C GLY A 247 -5.47 5.80 0.76
N ILE A 248 -6.61 5.17 0.45
CA ILE A 248 -6.91 4.57 -0.86
C ILE A 248 -6.87 5.64 -1.95
N GLU A 249 -7.59 6.74 -1.79
CA GLU A 249 -7.69 7.82 -2.78
C GLU A 249 -6.33 8.46 -3.09
N MET A 250 -5.50 8.67 -2.06
CA MET A 250 -4.15 9.22 -2.24
C MET A 250 -3.25 8.27 -3.05
N VAL A 251 -3.25 6.97 -2.74
CA VAL A 251 -2.37 6.04 -3.44
C VAL A 251 -2.90 5.68 -4.83
N ALA A 252 -4.21 5.67 -5.03
CA ALA A 252 -4.84 5.53 -6.36
C ALA A 252 -4.59 6.75 -7.26
N GLY A 253 -4.22 7.91 -6.68
CA GLY A 253 -3.96 9.15 -7.44
C GLY A 253 -5.22 9.96 -7.73
N VAL A 254 -6.33 9.64 -7.08
CA VAL A 254 -7.58 10.41 -7.13
C VAL A 254 -7.44 11.68 -6.30
N GLU A 255 -6.88 11.54 -5.11
CA GLU A 255 -6.52 12.67 -4.26
C GLU A 255 -5.02 12.98 -4.31
N ARG A 256 -4.68 14.24 -4.06
CA ARG A 256 -3.29 14.68 -4.11
C ARG A 256 -2.43 13.94 -3.07
N PHE A 257 -1.41 13.25 -3.54
CA PHE A 257 -0.45 12.54 -2.70
C PHE A 257 0.53 13.51 -2.02
N ARG A 258 0.23 13.92 -0.79
CA ARG A 258 1.04 14.85 0.02
C ARG A 258 1.83 14.09 1.09
N CYS A 259 2.72 13.21 0.65
CA CYS A 259 3.48 12.31 1.52
C CYS A 259 5.00 12.51 1.43
N GLU A 260 5.44 13.69 1.04
CA GLU A 260 6.84 14.07 1.16
C GLU A 260 7.14 14.39 2.63
N ALA A 261 8.25 13.88 3.18
CA ALA A 261 8.67 14.23 4.53
C ALA A 261 8.84 15.74 4.65
N ASP A 262 8.38 16.33 5.75
CA ASP A 262 8.62 17.74 6.04
C ASP A 262 10.12 17.96 6.15
N ARG A 263 10.67 18.85 5.28
CA ARG A 263 12.10 19.20 5.24
C ARG A 263 12.47 20.10 6.38
#